data_a32529ab796701a6eab9e489d5b68d48
#
_entry.id   a32529ab796701a6eab9e489d5b68d48
#
_cell.length_a   1.000
_cell.length_b   1.000
_cell.length_c   1.000
_cell.angle_alpha   90.00
_cell.angle_beta   90.00
_cell.angle_gamma   90.00
#
_symmetry.space_group_name_H-M   'P 1'
#
loop_
_entity.id
_entity.type
_entity.pdbx_description
1 polymer ?
#
loop_
_entity_poly.entity_id
_entity_poly.type
_entity_poly.pdbx_seq_one_letter_code
_entity_poly.pdbx_strand_id
1 'polypeptide(L)'
;AADWWSRRFSHGDLRRVIAAEHTGLLDRQVREALELRFKSKLPKPWFETLLSATPTLEMGVDIGDLSSVLLCSVPPNQASFLQRIGPAGRRDGNAMTTTLADGNSPHDLYFFAETEEMISGEVAPPGVFLQAAEVLRRQLFAFCMDDWVSNLTSATALPEKTSQALDAMEQAKQDRFPHILAAHVLTHEQRLFDGFMALLDKDVDDVVRGRLWDYMQGQGESDGLRTRLMKALEELVEERRTYKKRKDELDKAKAKAQQKPQDEATKNEIDNLLRERDKMLELIKEINARDLLNTLTDAGLIPNYAFPESGIQLKSVLWRKRGVDEPGQGAYVTLATQEYERPAQ
;
A
#
# COMPACT_ATOMS: atom_id res chain seq x y z
N ALA A 1 26.82 47.26 9.76
CA ALA A 1 26.46 45.84 9.86
C ALA A 1 26.47 45.34 11.31
N ALA A 2 27.50 45.70 12.11
CA ALA A 2 27.55 45.33 13.54
C ALA A 2 26.39 45.89 14.36
N ASP A 3 25.87 47.05 13.98
CA ASP A 3 24.78 47.73 14.68
C ASP A 3 23.42 47.07 14.56
N TRP A 4 23.18 46.33 13.46
CA TRP A 4 21.89 45.63 13.26
C TRP A 4 21.69 44.46 14.26
N TRP A 5 22.73 43.66 14.48
CA TRP A 5 22.68 42.56 15.44
C TRP A 5 22.54 43.06 16.88
N SER A 6 23.32 44.11 17.24
CA SER A 6 23.24 44.75 18.55
C SER A 6 21.84 45.28 18.84
N ARG A 7 21.20 45.95 17.88
CA ARG A 7 19.83 46.43 18.02
C ARG A 7 18.84 45.30 18.20
N ARG A 8 18.96 44.20 17.42
CA ARG A 8 18.06 43.06 17.51
C ARG A 8 18.18 42.34 18.86
N PHE A 9 19.38 42.20 19.38
CA PHE A 9 19.59 41.61 20.71
C PHE A 9 19.09 42.52 21.84
N SER A 10 19.27 43.84 21.74
CA SER A 10 18.83 44.77 22.76
C SER A 10 17.34 45.04 22.81
N HIS A 11 16.61 44.85 21.72
CA HIS A 11 15.14 45.04 21.66
C HIS A 11 14.33 43.80 22.02
N GLY A 12 14.96 42.67 22.36
CA GLY A 12 14.30 41.49 22.88
C GLY A 12 13.36 40.76 21.89
N ASP A 13 13.34 41.13 20.61
CA ASP A 13 12.45 40.58 19.60
C ASP A 13 13.02 39.29 18.94
N LEU A 14 13.68 38.47 19.75
CA LEU A 14 14.27 37.21 19.33
C LEU A 14 13.23 36.09 19.51
N ARG A 15 12.74 35.58 18.41
CA ARG A 15 11.92 34.37 18.44
C ARG A 15 12.80 33.15 18.45
N ARG A 16 12.53 32.23 19.36
CA ARG A 16 13.20 30.93 19.39
C ARG A 16 12.78 30.12 18.17
N VAL A 17 13.77 29.63 17.43
CA VAL A 17 13.55 28.65 16.35
C VAL A 17 13.74 27.26 16.95
N ILE A 18 12.73 26.44 16.84
CA ILE A 18 12.76 25.01 17.22
C ILE A 18 12.62 24.24 15.92
N ALA A 19 13.68 23.53 15.57
CA ALA A 19 13.74 22.72 14.36
C ALA A 19 13.48 21.25 14.65
N ALA A 20 12.80 20.58 13.75
CA ALA A 20 12.68 19.14 13.75
C ALA A 20 12.89 18.57 12.34
N GLU A 21 13.30 17.33 12.29
CA GLU A 21 13.44 16.56 11.06
C GLU A 21 12.12 15.88 10.72
N HIS A 22 11.72 15.93 9.44
CA HIS A 22 10.56 15.23 8.90
C HIS A 22 11.00 14.37 7.72
N THR A 23 11.18 13.09 7.98
CA THR A 23 11.64 12.11 6.98
C THR A 23 10.78 10.87 7.00
N GLY A 24 10.83 10.07 5.91
CA GLY A 24 10.15 8.78 5.83
C GLY A 24 10.69 7.73 6.83
N LEU A 25 11.85 7.99 7.45
CA LEU A 25 12.46 7.10 8.44
C LEU A 25 11.85 7.26 9.85
N LEU A 26 11.11 8.34 10.09
CA LEU A 26 10.42 8.53 11.35
C LEU A 26 9.27 7.53 11.50
N ASP A 27 9.13 7.00 12.70
CA ASP A 27 7.94 6.23 13.07
C ASP A 27 6.66 7.03 12.77
N ARG A 28 5.64 6.35 12.26
CA ARG A 28 4.38 6.96 11.86
C ARG A 28 3.73 7.81 12.95
N GLN A 29 3.70 7.31 14.18
CA GLN A 29 3.09 8.03 15.31
C GLN A 29 3.86 9.29 15.67
N VAL A 30 5.20 9.23 15.63
CA VAL A 30 6.09 10.38 15.87
C VAL A 30 5.90 11.44 14.80
N ARG A 31 5.81 11.02 13.54
CA ARG A 31 5.61 11.91 12.39
C ARG A 31 4.25 12.62 12.46
N GLU A 32 3.16 11.87 12.68
CA GLU A 32 1.81 12.43 12.83
C GLU A 32 1.73 13.42 14.01
N ALA A 33 2.35 13.10 15.15
CA ALA A 33 2.40 13.99 16.30
C ALA A 33 3.20 15.29 16.02
N LEU A 34 4.30 15.20 15.26
CA LEU A 34 5.08 16.34 14.80
C LEU A 34 4.25 17.25 13.87
N GLU A 35 3.59 16.67 12.88
CA GLU A 35 2.72 17.40 11.95
C GLU A 35 1.59 18.14 12.67
N LEU A 36 0.94 17.49 13.63
CA LEU A 36 -0.13 18.10 14.43
C LEU A 36 0.38 19.29 15.27
N ARG A 37 1.58 19.19 15.87
CA ARG A 37 2.18 20.30 16.62
C ARG A 37 2.55 21.45 15.70
N PHE A 38 3.14 21.15 14.55
CA PHE A 38 3.57 22.16 13.58
C PHE A 38 2.38 22.94 12.99
N LYS A 39 1.25 22.26 12.70
CA LYS A 39 0.01 22.87 12.20
C LYS A 39 -0.81 23.62 13.25
N SER A 40 -0.43 23.55 14.51
CA SER A 40 -1.26 24.06 15.60
C SER A 40 -1.54 25.55 15.46
N LYS A 41 -2.83 25.92 15.46
CA LYS A 41 -3.26 27.34 15.45
C LYS A 41 -2.99 28.05 16.79
N LEU A 42 -2.71 27.30 17.84
CA LEU A 42 -2.32 27.79 19.16
C LEU A 42 -0.95 27.22 19.52
N PRO A 43 0.13 27.73 18.87
CA PRO A 43 1.46 27.18 19.07
C PRO A 43 1.94 27.47 20.49
N LYS A 44 2.45 26.42 21.14
CA LYS A 44 3.13 26.56 22.43
C LYS A 44 4.60 26.96 22.19
N PRO A 45 5.25 27.63 23.16
CA PRO A 45 6.64 28.11 22.98
C PRO A 45 7.69 27.02 22.65
N TRP A 46 7.34 25.75 22.86
CA TRP A 46 8.18 24.59 22.59
C TRP A 46 7.76 23.78 21.35
N PHE A 47 6.75 24.26 20.60
CA PHE A 47 6.40 23.62 19.34
C PHE A 47 7.41 23.99 18.25
N GLU A 48 7.54 23.08 17.32
CA GLU A 48 8.43 23.21 16.18
C GLU A 48 7.97 24.36 15.28
N THR A 49 8.92 25.20 14.87
CA THR A 49 8.70 26.34 13.97
C THR A 49 9.45 26.21 12.65
N LEU A 50 10.32 25.21 12.54
CA LEU A 50 11.08 24.87 11.35
C LEU A 50 11.05 23.35 11.16
N LEU A 51 10.72 22.90 9.95
CA LEU A 51 10.86 21.50 9.56
C LEU A 51 11.98 21.37 8.52
N SER A 52 12.94 20.47 8.77
CA SER A 52 13.88 19.99 7.78
C SER A 52 13.32 18.70 7.18
N ALA A 53 12.95 18.72 5.90
CA ALA A 53 12.24 17.61 5.29
C ALA A 53 12.93 17.10 4.03
N THR A 54 12.81 15.81 3.80
CA THR A 54 13.11 15.17 2.51
C THR A 54 11.93 15.38 1.54
N PRO A 55 12.03 14.97 0.26
CA PRO A 55 10.93 15.03 -0.71
C PRO A 55 9.64 14.34 -0.28
N THR A 56 9.61 13.64 0.84
CA THR A 56 8.38 13.03 1.39
C THR A 56 7.24 14.03 1.60
N LEU A 57 7.53 15.32 1.81
CA LEU A 57 6.51 16.37 1.90
C LEU A 57 5.88 16.77 0.55
N GLU A 58 6.46 16.35 -0.57
CA GLU A 58 5.87 16.53 -1.91
C GLU A 58 4.61 15.68 -2.09
N MET A 59 4.52 14.56 -1.39
CA MET A 59 3.50 13.52 -1.56
C MET A 59 2.15 13.84 -0.88
N GLY A 60 1.71 15.08 -0.96
CA GLY A 60 0.36 15.46 -0.52
C GLY A 60 0.15 15.50 1.00
N VAL A 61 1.22 15.51 1.79
CA VAL A 61 1.12 15.69 3.23
C VAL A 61 0.63 17.11 3.51
N ASP A 62 -0.52 17.21 4.20
CA ASP A 62 -1.00 18.51 4.65
C ASP A 62 -0.16 18.99 5.86
N ILE A 63 0.79 19.87 5.62
CA ILE A 63 1.60 20.52 6.66
C ILE A 63 1.06 21.89 7.09
N GLY A 64 -0.14 22.24 6.62
CA GLY A 64 -0.77 23.52 6.90
C GLY A 64 -0.24 24.64 6.02
N ASP A 65 -0.26 25.84 6.56
CA ASP A 65 0.14 27.06 5.86
C ASP A 65 1.55 27.47 6.26
N LEU A 66 2.44 27.53 5.27
CA LEU A 66 3.84 27.92 5.46
C LEU A 66 4.04 29.39 5.05
N SER A 67 4.73 30.13 5.88
CA SER A 67 5.17 31.51 5.56
C SER A 67 6.44 31.53 4.72
N SER A 68 7.26 30.49 4.79
CA SER A 68 8.52 30.41 4.03
C SER A 68 8.92 28.99 3.71
N VAL A 69 9.51 28.81 2.53
CA VAL A 69 10.12 27.56 2.09
C VAL A 69 11.54 27.84 1.64
N LEU A 70 12.49 27.05 2.14
CA LEU A 70 13.87 27.04 1.71
C LEU A 70 14.18 25.73 1.01
N LEU A 71 14.50 25.79 -0.28
CA LEU A 71 14.97 24.65 -1.06
C LEU A 71 16.51 24.64 -1.05
N CYS A 72 17.10 23.55 -0.56
CA CYS A 72 18.57 23.42 -0.42
C CYS A 72 19.28 23.03 -1.71
N SER A 73 18.54 22.79 -2.79
CA SER A 73 18.99 22.60 -4.18
C SER A 73 17.84 22.90 -5.13
N VAL A 74 18.15 23.09 -6.40
CA VAL A 74 17.11 23.21 -7.42
C VAL A 74 16.40 21.85 -7.61
N PRO A 75 15.07 21.78 -7.52
CA PRO A 75 14.33 20.54 -7.76
C PRO A 75 14.57 19.98 -9.17
N PRO A 76 14.42 18.64 -9.37
CA PRO A 76 14.77 18.00 -10.64
C PRO A 76 13.89 18.43 -11.82
N ASN A 77 12.69 18.95 -11.56
CA ASN A 77 11.77 19.43 -12.59
C ASN A 77 10.77 20.44 -12.00
N GLN A 78 10.02 21.13 -12.88
CA GLN A 78 9.03 22.14 -12.51
C GLN A 78 7.91 21.57 -11.61
N ALA A 79 7.46 20.33 -11.88
CA ALA A 79 6.40 19.71 -11.08
C ALA A 79 6.84 19.55 -9.61
N SER A 80 8.04 19.04 -9.37
CA SER A 80 8.61 18.94 -8.01
C SER A 80 8.83 20.32 -7.38
N PHE A 81 9.26 21.31 -8.15
CA PHE A 81 9.40 22.69 -7.66
C PHE A 81 8.06 23.23 -7.17
N LEU A 82 7.01 23.15 -8.01
CA LEU A 82 5.65 23.63 -7.68
C LEU A 82 5.04 22.87 -6.49
N GLN A 83 5.29 21.56 -6.38
CA GLN A 83 4.83 20.76 -5.26
C GLN A 83 5.52 21.17 -3.93
N ARG A 84 6.81 21.44 -3.95
CA ARG A 84 7.57 21.86 -2.75
C ARG A 84 7.18 23.25 -2.27
N ILE A 85 6.95 24.18 -3.17
CA ILE A 85 6.55 25.54 -2.81
C ILE A 85 5.03 25.69 -2.58
N GLY A 86 4.23 24.79 -3.12
CA GLY A 86 2.76 24.85 -3.10
C GLY A 86 2.11 24.97 -1.72
N PRO A 87 2.68 24.43 -0.63
CA PRO A 87 2.20 24.66 0.73
C PRO A 87 2.39 26.09 1.24
N ALA A 88 3.27 26.88 0.62
CA ALA A 88 3.57 28.24 1.07
C ALA A 88 2.50 29.24 0.61
N GLY A 89 2.05 30.08 1.53
CA GLY A 89 1.11 31.17 1.24
C GLY A 89 -0.32 30.73 0.91
N ARG A 90 -0.72 29.51 1.22
CA ARG A 90 -2.09 29.02 0.92
C ARG A 90 -3.19 29.87 1.53
N ARG A 91 -2.91 30.52 2.65
CA ARG A 91 -3.93 31.22 3.43
C ARG A 91 -4.11 32.68 3.03
N ASP A 92 -3.01 33.40 2.77
CA ASP A 92 -3.02 34.85 2.55
C ASP A 92 -2.30 35.28 1.28
N GLY A 93 -1.78 34.33 0.51
CA GLY A 93 -1.01 34.60 -0.70
C GLY A 93 0.40 35.10 -0.45
N ASN A 94 0.80 35.28 0.82
CA ASN A 94 2.10 35.85 1.19
C ASN A 94 3.04 34.74 1.63
N ALA A 95 4.03 34.43 0.80
CA ALA A 95 5.08 33.50 1.16
C ALA A 95 6.41 33.90 0.57
N MET A 96 7.48 33.53 1.27
CA MET A 96 8.84 33.69 0.77
C MET A 96 9.39 32.31 0.39
N THR A 97 9.74 32.14 -0.87
CA THR A 97 10.46 30.96 -1.33
C THR A 97 11.88 31.32 -1.68
N THR A 98 12.84 30.60 -1.14
CA THR A 98 14.27 30.77 -1.44
C THR A 98 14.82 29.44 -1.93
N THR A 99 15.49 29.44 -3.06
CA THR A 99 16.20 28.27 -3.59
C THR A 99 17.70 28.55 -3.58
N LEU A 100 18.46 27.62 -3.00
CA LEU A 100 19.92 27.65 -3.03
C LEU A 100 20.40 26.78 -4.19
N ALA A 101 21.04 27.39 -5.19
CA ALA A 101 21.66 26.64 -6.28
C ALA A 101 23.07 26.17 -5.87
N ASP A 102 23.36 24.88 -6.08
CA ASP A 102 24.70 24.34 -5.86
C ASP A 102 25.60 24.70 -7.06
N GLY A 103 26.65 25.50 -6.79
CA GLY A 103 27.62 25.91 -7.82
C GLY A 103 28.44 24.76 -8.44
N ASN A 104 28.38 23.56 -7.89
CA ASN A 104 29.01 22.36 -8.44
C ASN A 104 28.05 21.50 -9.28
N SER A 105 26.76 21.82 -9.27
CA SER A 105 25.73 21.10 -10.04
C SER A 105 25.44 21.80 -11.37
N PRO A 106 25.71 21.19 -12.53
CA PRO A 106 25.34 21.76 -13.83
C PRO A 106 23.84 22.04 -13.95
N HIS A 107 23.02 21.20 -13.35
CA HIS A 107 21.56 21.36 -13.29
C HIS A 107 21.17 22.64 -12.53
N ASP A 108 21.73 22.84 -11.35
CA ASP A 108 21.42 24.00 -10.51
C ASP A 108 21.91 25.28 -11.17
N LEU A 109 23.09 25.28 -11.79
CA LEU A 109 23.65 26.41 -12.51
C LEU A 109 22.80 26.80 -13.71
N TYR A 110 22.26 25.80 -14.46
CA TYR A 110 21.38 26.07 -15.58
C TYR A 110 20.12 26.82 -15.12
N PHE A 111 19.40 26.29 -14.13
CA PHE A 111 18.17 26.93 -13.64
C PHE A 111 18.42 28.19 -12.80
N PHE A 112 19.64 28.40 -12.32
CA PHE A 112 20.03 29.70 -11.75
C PHE A 112 20.09 30.79 -12.83
N ALA A 113 20.55 30.45 -14.03
CA ALA A 113 20.58 31.36 -15.19
C ALA A 113 19.17 31.49 -15.83
N GLU A 114 18.45 30.36 -15.99
CA GLU A 114 17.14 30.28 -16.66
C GLU A 114 16.03 30.05 -15.63
N THR A 115 15.93 30.95 -14.64
CA THR A 115 15.00 30.81 -13.50
C THR A 115 13.53 30.74 -13.93
N GLU A 116 13.15 31.44 -15.00
CA GLU A 116 11.78 31.46 -15.50
C GLU A 116 11.32 30.10 -15.98
N GLU A 117 12.19 29.27 -16.53
CA GLU A 117 11.83 27.90 -16.93
C GLU A 117 11.41 27.03 -15.75
N MET A 118 12.04 27.20 -14.59
CA MET A 118 11.67 26.46 -13.38
C MET A 118 10.37 26.98 -12.77
N ILE A 119 10.11 28.28 -12.83
CA ILE A 119 8.97 28.91 -12.13
C ILE A 119 7.70 28.84 -12.97
N SER A 120 7.80 29.09 -14.28
CA SER A 120 6.67 29.24 -15.19
C SER A 120 6.64 28.23 -16.33
N GLY A 121 7.55 27.25 -16.32
CA GLY A 121 7.61 26.20 -17.33
C GLY A 121 6.35 25.32 -17.35
N GLU A 122 6.04 24.76 -18.50
CA GLU A 122 4.93 23.81 -18.64
C GLU A 122 5.27 22.50 -17.95
N VAL A 123 4.39 22.06 -17.06
CA VAL A 123 4.45 20.73 -16.49
C VAL A 123 3.93 19.74 -17.52
N ALA A 124 4.81 18.96 -18.13
CA ALA A 124 4.40 17.88 -19.02
C ALA A 124 3.58 16.85 -18.23
N PRO A 125 2.36 16.53 -18.66
CA PRO A 125 1.60 15.47 -17.99
C PRO A 125 2.36 14.15 -18.11
N PRO A 126 2.33 13.29 -17.07
CA PRO A 126 2.99 12.00 -17.13
C PRO A 126 2.39 11.17 -18.25
N GLY A 127 3.23 10.73 -19.19
CA GLY A 127 2.81 9.83 -20.24
C GLY A 127 2.51 8.43 -19.67
N VAL A 128 1.42 7.83 -20.13
CA VAL A 128 1.10 6.43 -19.84
C VAL A 128 1.49 5.59 -21.04
N PHE A 129 2.29 4.54 -20.81
CA PHE A 129 2.65 3.60 -21.87
C PHE A 129 1.49 2.65 -22.15
N LEU A 130 0.65 2.99 -23.12
CA LEU A 130 -0.57 2.25 -23.46
C LEU A 130 -0.30 0.92 -24.20
N GLN A 131 0.94 0.61 -24.54
CA GLN A 131 1.31 -0.68 -25.12
C GLN A 131 1.63 -1.76 -24.08
N ALA A 132 1.53 -1.45 -22.79
CA ALA A 132 1.75 -2.40 -21.70
C ALA A 132 0.55 -3.33 -21.53
N ALA A 133 0.51 -4.44 -22.27
CA ALA A 133 -0.63 -5.36 -22.27
C ALA A 133 -1.04 -5.86 -20.88
N GLU A 134 -0.10 -6.10 -19.97
CA GLU A 134 -0.41 -6.55 -18.59
C GLU A 134 -1.12 -5.46 -17.77
N VAL A 135 -0.77 -4.19 -17.95
CA VAL A 135 -1.46 -3.08 -17.31
C VAL A 135 -2.89 -2.98 -17.85
N LEU A 136 -3.03 -3.03 -19.17
CA LEU A 136 -4.34 -2.96 -19.83
C LEU A 136 -5.25 -4.15 -19.50
N ARG A 137 -4.71 -5.35 -19.30
CA ARG A 137 -5.47 -6.52 -18.84
C ARG A 137 -6.10 -6.29 -17.49
N ARG A 138 -5.35 -5.71 -16.53
CA ARG A 138 -5.86 -5.36 -15.21
C ARG A 138 -6.93 -4.27 -15.29
N GLN A 139 -6.73 -3.26 -16.13
CA GLN A 139 -7.71 -2.21 -16.37
C GLN A 139 -8.98 -2.75 -17.03
N LEU A 140 -8.86 -3.66 -18.01
CA LEU A 140 -9.99 -4.33 -18.64
C LEU A 140 -10.80 -5.15 -17.61
N PHE A 141 -10.10 -5.88 -16.73
CA PHE A 141 -10.77 -6.63 -15.68
C PHE A 141 -11.53 -5.69 -14.73
N ALA A 142 -10.91 -4.59 -14.28
CA ALA A 142 -11.54 -3.58 -13.43
C ALA A 142 -12.76 -2.97 -14.12
N PHE A 143 -12.65 -2.62 -15.40
CA PHE A 143 -13.76 -2.12 -16.22
C PHE A 143 -14.94 -3.10 -16.27
N CYS A 144 -14.66 -4.41 -16.45
CA CYS A 144 -15.71 -5.43 -16.41
C CYS A 144 -16.37 -5.54 -15.05
N MET A 145 -15.60 -5.40 -13.96
CA MET A 145 -16.17 -5.38 -12.60
C MET A 145 -17.04 -4.15 -12.37
N ASP A 146 -16.58 -2.97 -12.78
CA ASP A 146 -17.31 -1.70 -12.63
C ASP A 146 -18.63 -1.74 -13.41
N ASP A 147 -18.61 -2.21 -14.66
CA ASP A 147 -19.83 -2.40 -15.46
C ASP A 147 -20.79 -3.39 -14.78
N TRP A 148 -20.29 -4.50 -14.30
CA TRP A 148 -21.11 -5.48 -13.59
C TRP A 148 -21.75 -4.89 -12.33
N VAL A 149 -20.95 -4.23 -11.47
CA VAL A 149 -21.46 -3.60 -10.22
C VAL A 149 -22.45 -2.50 -10.51
N SER A 150 -22.22 -1.68 -11.53
CA SER A 150 -23.12 -0.59 -11.94
C SER A 150 -24.48 -1.07 -12.42
N ASN A 151 -24.54 -2.28 -12.96
CA ASN A 151 -25.78 -2.89 -13.45
C ASN A 151 -26.50 -3.76 -12.39
N LEU A 152 -25.95 -3.84 -11.16
CA LEU A 152 -26.58 -4.60 -10.09
C LEU A 152 -27.72 -3.81 -9.45
N THR A 153 -28.82 -4.54 -9.21
CA THR A 153 -29.96 -4.05 -8.42
C THR A 153 -29.77 -4.18 -6.91
N SER A 154 -28.71 -4.88 -6.47
CA SER A 154 -28.41 -5.19 -5.06
C SER A 154 -26.91 -4.99 -4.76
N ALA A 155 -26.60 -4.15 -3.76
CA ALA A 155 -25.24 -3.92 -3.25
C ALA A 155 -24.57 -5.18 -2.63
N THR A 156 -25.30 -6.28 -2.46
CA THR A 156 -24.81 -7.52 -1.84
C THR A 156 -24.08 -8.46 -2.79
N ALA A 157 -23.93 -8.09 -4.07
CA ALA A 157 -23.36 -8.99 -5.07
C ALA A 157 -21.84 -9.08 -5.03
N LEU A 158 -21.11 -7.99 -4.67
CA LEU A 158 -19.67 -7.99 -4.46
C LEU A 158 -19.36 -8.19 -2.97
N PRO A 159 -18.76 -9.30 -2.57
CA PRO A 159 -18.44 -9.53 -1.18
C PRO A 159 -17.27 -8.66 -0.71
N GLU A 160 -17.33 -8.18 0.53
CA GLU A 160 -16.24 -7.43 1.16
C GLU A 160 -15.07 -8.33 1.53
N LYS A 161 -15.37 -9.55 2.01
CA LYS A 161 -14.38 -10.52 2.49
C LYS A 161 -14.25 -11.73 1.56
N THR A 162 -13.04 -12.28 1.51
CA THR A 162 -12.73 -13.48 0.72
C THR A 162 -13.58 -14.68 1.12
N SER A 163 -13.94 -14.82 2.41
CA SER A 163 -14.74 -15.97 2.90
C SER A 163 -15.96 -16.24 2.05
N GLN A 164 -16.72 -15.21 1.68
CA GLN A 164 -17.97 -15.35 0.92
C GLN A 164 -17.72 -15.83 -0.51
N ALA A 165 -16.64 -15.33 -1.15
CA ALA A 165 -16.22 -15.77 -2.47
C ALA A 165 -15.75 -17.23 -2.47
N LEU A 166 -14.93 -17.60 -1.47
CA LEU A 166 -14.41 -18.95 -1.31
C LEU A 166 -15.53 -19.96 -1.00
N ASP A 167 -16.54 -19.58 -0.20
CA ASP A 167 -17.71 -20.41 0.09
C ASP A 167 -18.59 -20.59 -1.15
N ALA A 168 -18.71 -19.57 -1.99
CA ALA A 168 -19.40 -19.67 -3.27
C ALA A 168 -18.68 -20.63 -4.24
N MET A 169 -17.34 -20.58 -4.26
CA MET A 169 -16.51 -21.51 -5.03
C MET A 169 -16.66 -22.97 -4.53
N GLU A 170 -16.51 -23.21 -3.22
CA GLU A 170 -16.63 -24.57 -2.63
C GLU A 170 -18.03 -25.18 -2.85
N GLN A 171 -19.07 -24.36 -2.88
CA GLN A 171 -20.46 -24.78 -3.04
C GLN A 171 -20.99 -24.67 -4.47
N ALA A 172 -20.12 -24.24 -5.43
CA ALA A 172 -20.47 -24.04 -6.84
C ALA A 172 -21.70 -23.14 -7.06
N LYS A 173 -21.88 -22.10 -6.24
CA LYS A 173 -23.04 -21.20 -6.29
C LYS A 173 -22.92 -20.24 -7.48
N GLN A 174 -23.72 -20.51 -8.53
CA GLN A 174 -23.67 -19.75 -9.78
C GLN A 174 -24.24 -18.33 -9.66
N ASP A 175 -25.09 -18.06 -8.68
CA ASP A 175 -25.72 -16.78 -8.38
C ASP A 175 -24.84 -15.85 -7.49
N ARG A 176 -23.62 -16.26 -7.20
CA ARG A 176 -22.69 -15.52 -6.33
C ARG A 176 -21.37 -15.24 -7.05
N PHE A 177 -20.66 -14.17 -6.55
CA PHE A 177 -19.29 -13.92 -6.95
C PHE A 177 -18.40 -15.12 -6.57
N PRO A 178 -17.51 -15.60 -7.44
CA PRO A 178 -17.07 -15.05 -8.73
C PRO A 178 -17.89 -15.51 -9.95
N HIS A 179 -18.73 -16.54 -9.81
CA HIS A 179 -19.41 -17.17 -10.93
C HIS A 179 -20.33 -16.19 -11.67
N ILE A 180 -21.05 -15.33 -10.93
CA ILE A 180 -21.96 -14.34 -11.53
C ILE A 180 -21.20 -13.29 -12.34
N LEU A 181 -20.02 -12.84 -11.91
CA LEU A 181 -19.16 -11.97 -12.69
C LEU A 181 -18.66 -12.65 -13.97
N ALA A 182 -18.21 -13.90 -13.86
CA ALA A 182 -17.76 -14.68 -15.01
C ALA A 182 -18.87 -14.87 -16.05
N ALA A 183 -20.10 -15.11 -15.61
CA ALA A 183 -21.27 -15.21 -16.47
C ALA A 183 -21.62 -13.87 -17.13
N HIS A 184 -21.56 -12.76 -16.40
CA HIS A 184 -21.76 -11.40 -16.91
C HIS A 184 -20.75 -11.07 -18.01
N VAL A 185 -19.46 -11.33 -17.78
CA VAL A 185 -18.41 -11.10 -18.77
C VAL A 185 -18.65 -11.95 -20.02
N LEU A 186 -19.01 -13.23 -19.87
CA LEU A 186 -19.28 -14.11 -21.00
C LEU A 186 -20.46 -13.64 -21.85
N THR A 187 -21.51 -13.16 -21.19
CA THR A 187 -22.74 -12.71 -21.89
C THR A 187 -22.53 -11.37 -22.63
N HIS A 188 -21.63 -10.52 -22.15
CA HIS A 188 -21.45 -9.15 -22.67
C HIS A 188 -20.06 -8.88 -23.21
N GLU A 189 -19.26 -9.91 -23.54
CA GLU A 189 -17.83 -9.78 -23.87
C GLU A 189 -17.56 -8.74 -24.97
N GLN A 190 -18.31 -8.76 -26.09
CA GLN A 190 -18.12 -7.81 -27.17
C GLN A 190 -18.41 -6.37 -26.72
N ARG A 191 -19.53 -6.15 -26.05
CA ARG A 191 -19.92 -4.82 -25.55
C ARG A 191 -18.91 -4.26 -24.56
N LEU A 192 -18.44 -5.10 -23.63
CA LEU A 192 -17.46 -4.71 -22.63
C LEU A 192 -16.11 -4.38 -23.26
N PHE A 193 -15.69 -5.19 -24.22
CA PHE A 193 -14.44 -4.95 -24.92
C PHE A 193 -14.48 -3.66 -25.74
N ASP A 194 -15.53 -3.47 -26.54
CA ASP A 194 -15.70 -2.25 -27.36
C ASP A 194 -15.80 -0.99 -26.48
N GLY A 195 -16.54 -1.08 -25.35
CA GLY A 195 -16.62 0.00 -24.38
C GLY A 195 -15.26 0.34 -23.76
N PHE A 196 -14.47 -0.66 -23.37
CA PHE A 196 -13.13 -0.43 -22.86
C PHE A 196 -12.20 0.18 -23.91
N MET A 197 -12.20 -0.35 -25.14
CA MET A 197 -11.37 0.16 -26.23
C MET A 197 -11.74 1.60 -26.60
N ALA A 198 -12.99 1.99 -26.48
CA ALA A 198 -13.44 3.37 -26.72
C ALA A 198 -12.84 4.37 -25.71
N LEU A 199 -12.45 3.94 -24.49
CA LEU A 199 -11.78 4.78 -23.51
C LEU A 199 -10.30 5.03 -23.82
N LEU A 200 -9.68 4.13 -24.59
CA LEU A 200 -8.24 4.17 -24.89
C LEU A 200 -7.90 4.91 -26.18
N ASP A 201 -8.94 5.35 -26.92
CA ASP A 201 -8.82 6.02 -28.20
C ASP A 201 -7.90 5.25 -29.21
N LYS A 202 -7.23 5.97 -30.12
CA LYS A 202 -6.44 5.39 -31.21
C LYS A 202 -5.01 4.99 -30.81
N ASP A 203 -4.65 5.16 -29.54
CA ASP A 203 -3.27 5.02 -29.06
C ASP A 203 -2.83 3.58 -28.80
N VAL A 204 -3.72 2.59 -28.93
CA VAL A 204 -3.41 1.17 -28.75
C VAL A 204 -3.24 0.49 -30.09
N ASP A 205 -2.09 -0.16 -30.33
CA ASP A 205 -1.83 -0.88 -31.56
C ASP A 205 -2.69 -2.16 -31.70
N ASP A 206 -2.81 -2.64 -32.94
CA ASP A 206 -3.63 -3.82 -33.26
C ASP A 206 -3.11 -5.11 -32.60
N VAL A 207 -1.82 -5.20 -32.30
CA VAL A 207 -1.21 -6.36 -31.63
C VAL A 207 -1.65 -6.43 -30.18
N VAL A 208 -1.60 -5.30 -29.48
CA VAL A 208 -2.07 -5.21 -28.09
C VAL A 208 -3.58 -5.40 -28.03
N ARG A 209 -4.33 -4.82 -28.97
CA ARG A 209 -5.79 -5.02 -29.10
C ARG A 209 -6.13 -6.51 -29.27
N GLY A 210 -5.43 -7.22 -30.14
CA GLY A 210 -5.60 -8.67 -30.33
C GLY A 210 -5.33 -9.46 -29.05
N ARG A 211 -4.22 -9.17 -28.34
CA ARG A 211 -3.90 -9.81 -27.06
C ARG A 211 -4.93 -9.56 -25.96
N LEU A 212 -5.53 -8.37 -25.92
CA LEU A 212 -6.59 -8.05 -24.96
C LEU A 212 -7.89 -8.79 -25.31
N TRP A 213 -8.19 -8.94 -26.61
CA TRP A 213 -9.33 -9.70 -27.07
C TRP A 213 -9.17 -11.21 -26.75
N ASP A 214 -8.00 -11.78 -27.03
CA ASP A 214 -7.68 -13.16 -26.64
C ASP A 214 -7.83 -13.39 -25.13
N TYR A 215 -7.35 -12.42 -24.33
CA TYR A 215 -7.53 -12.45 -22.87
C TYR A 215 -9.01 -12.39 -22.46
N MET A 216 -9.82 -11.57 -23.12
CA MET A 216 -11.25 -11.47 -22.84
C MET A 216 -11.98 -12.79 -23.14
N GLN A 217 -11.68 -13.41 -24.27
CA GLN A 217 -12.29 -14.66 -24.70
C GLN A 217 -11.71 -15.90 -24.02
N GLY A 218 -10.50 -15.82 -23.50
CA GLY A 218 -9.77 -16.98 -22.98
C GLY A 218 -9.20 -17.87 -24.07
N GLN A 219 -8.77 -17.24 -25.18
CA GLN A 219 -8.12 -17.91 -26.32
C GLN A 219 -6.62 -17.55 -26.33
N GLY A 220 -5.82 -18.37 -27.03
CA GLY A 220 -4.36 -18.15 -27.18
C GLY A 220 -3.53 -18.77 -26.07
N GLU A 221 -2.29 -18.27 -25.90
CA GLU A 221 -1.29 -18.79 -24.94
C GLU A 221 -1.53 -18.32 -23.49
N SER A 222 -2.40 -17.35 -23.27
CA SER A 222 -2.65 -16.79 -21.95
C SER A 222 -3.98 -17.29 -21.38
N ASP A 223 -3.98 -17.62 -20.09
CA ASP A 223 -5.20 -17.80 -19.33
C ASP A 223 -6.11 -16.59 -19.50
N GLY A 224 -7.36 -16.79 -19.91
CA GLY A 224 -8.33 -15.72 -20.09
C GLY A 224 -8.77 -15.10 -18.78
N LEU A 225 -9.43 -13.94 -18.84
CA LEU A 225 -9.91 -13.16 -17.70
C LEU A 225 -10.68 -14.04 -16.70
N ARG A 226 -11.66 -14.80 -17.18
CA ARG A 226 -12.51 -15.69 -16.35
C ARG A 226 -11.68 -16.82 -15.72
N THR A 227 -10.79 -17.43 -16.48
CA THR A 227 -9.93 -18.51 -16.00
C THR A 227 -8.99 -18.02 -14.92
N ARG A 228 -8.34 -16.84 -15.10
CA ARG A 228 -7.47 -16.24 -14.11
C ARG A 228 -8.21 -15.92 -12.80
N LEU A 229 -9.44 -15.37 -12.88
CA LEU A 229 -10.27 -15.12 -11.71
C LEU A 229 -10.55 -16.41 -10.93
N MET A 230 -11.01 -17.45 -11.62
CA MET A 230 -11.34 -18.73 -10.98
C MET A 230 -10.10 -19.37 -10.37
N LYS A 231 -8.97 -19.41 -11.09
CA LYS A 231 -7.72 -19.99 -10.62
C LYS A 231 -7.18 -19.30 -9.38
N ALA A 232 -7.18 -17.96 -9.34
CA ALA A 232 -6.71 -17.21 -8.19
C ALA A 232 -7.52 -17.52 -6.91
N LEU A 233 -8.83 -17.68 -7.03
CA LEU A 233 -9.68 -18.04 -5.91
C LEU A 233 -9.59 -19.53 -5.56
N GLU A 234 -9.41 -20.41 -6.56
CA GLU A 234 -9.25 -21.85 -6.36
C GLU A 234 -7.98 -22.17 -5.56
N GLU A 235 -6.87 -21.45 -5.82
CA GLU A 235 -5.64 -21.57 -5.04
C GLU A 235 -5.90 -21.29 -3.55
N LEU A 236 -6.66 -20.25 -3.21
CA LEU A 236 -7.05 -19.94 -1.83
C LEU A 236 -8.04 -20.96 -1.25
N VAL A 237 -8.94 -21.52 -2.05
CA VAL A 237 -9.84 -22.60 -1.62
C VAL A 237 -9.04 -23.84 -1.24
N GLU A 238 -8.06 -24.23 -2.06
CA GLU A 238 -7.19 -25.39 -1.77
C GLU A 238 -6.31 -25.16 -0.55
N GLU A 239 -5.76 -23.95 -0.40
CA GLU A 239 -5.00 -23.58 0.80
C GLU A 239 -5.87 -23.69 2.05
N ARG A 240 -7.07 -23.09 2.04
CA ARG A 240 -8.05 -23.17 3.13
C ARG A 240 -8.46 -24.61 3.43
N ARG A 241 -8.67 -25.43 2.40
CA ARG A 241 -9.02 -26.85 2.51
C ARG A 241 -7.90 -27.66 3.17
N THR A 242 -6.65 -27.36 2.81
CA THR A 242 -5.49 -28.00 3.40
C THR A 242 -5.40 -27.72 4.91
N TYR A 243 -5.60 -26.47 5.32
CA TYR A 243 -5.64 -26.14 6.75
C TYR A 243 -6.83 -26.76 7.49
N LYS A 244 -8.01 -26.78 6.89
CA LYS A 244 -9.20 -27.47 7.45
C LYS A 244 -8.90 -28.96 7.65
N LYS A 245 -8.34 -29.64 6.66
CA LYS A 245 -7.97 -31.05 6.74
C LYS A 245 -6.95 -31.31 7.85
N ARG A 246 -5.89 -30.50 7.92
CA ARG A 246 -4.88 -30.61 8.97
C ARG A 246 -5.47 -30.41 10.37
N LYS A 247 -6.31 -29.42 10.55
CA LYS A 247 -7.07 -29.19 11.78
C LYS A 247 -7.86 -30.44 12.18
N ASP A 248 -8.61 -31.07 11.25
CA ASP A 248 -9.42 -32.26 11.53
C ASP A 248 -8.56 -33.49 11.89
N GLU A 249 -7.36 -33.62 11.28
CA GLU A 249 -6.39 -34.63 11.67
C GLU A 249 -5.88 -34.42 13.10
N LEU A 250 -5.59 -33.17 13.47
CA LEU A 250 -5.14 -32.80 14.82
C LEU A 250 -6.24 -33.03 15.87
N ASP A 251 -7.50 -32.73 15.55
CA ASP A 251 -8.64 -33.02 16.43
C ASP A 251 -8.80 -34.52 16.66
N LYS A 252 -8.63 -35.34 15.62
CA LYS A 252 -8.63 -36.82 15.73
C LYS A 252 -7.44 -37.33 16.56
N ALA A 253 -6.23 -36.77 16.36
CA ALA A 253 -5.05 -37.13 17.13
C ALA A 253 -5.21 -36.78 18.61
N LYS A 254 -5.75 -35.60 18.91
CA LYS A 254 -6.09 -35.15 20.26
C LYS A 254 -7.08 -36.12 20.93
N ALA A 255 -8.16 -36.50 20.24
CA ALA A 255 -9.15 -37.43 20.78
C ALA A 255 -8.54 -38.80 21.12
N LYS A 256 -7.57 -39.29 20.31
CA LYS A 256 -6.81 -40.52 20.61
C LYS A 256 -5.88 -40.36 21.80
N ALA A 257 -5.18 -39.20 21.89
CA ALA A 257 -4.27 -38.93 23.02
C ALA A 257 -5.03 -38.83 24.36
N GLN A 258 -6.24 -38.30 24.35
CA GLN A 258 -7.10 -38.20 25.53
C GLN A 258 -7.56 -39.57 26.08
N GLN A 259 -7.53 -40.64 25.26
CA GLN A 259 -7.84 -42.00 25.69
C GLN A 259 -6.67 -42.74 26.35
N LYS A 260 -5.45 -42.17 26.27
CA LYS A 260 -4.24 -42.71 26.91
C LYS A 260 -4.19 -42.36 28.41
N PRO A 261 -3.38 -43.06 29.23
CA PRO A 261 -3.09 -42.65 30.60
C PRO A 261 -2.64 -41.18 30.65
N GLN A 262 -3.17 -40.42 31.60
CA GLN A 262 -2.94 -38.97 31.71
C GLN A 262 -1.67 -38.66 32.48
N ASP A 263 -0.54 -39.22 32.03
CA ASP A 263 0.79 -38.85 32.51
C ASP A 263 1.27 -37.48 31.96
N GLU A 264 2.37 -37.01 32.45
CA GLU A 264 2.94 -35.71 32.08
C GLU A 264 3.32 -35.64 30.56
N ALA A 265 3.77 -36.77 30.02
CA ALA A 265 4.11 -36.90 28.61
C ALA A 265 2.87 -36.76 27.71
N THR A 266 1.77 -37.42 28.07
CA THR A 266 0.48 -37.33 27.36
C THR A 266 -0.14 -35.95 27.44
N LYS A 267 -0.04 -35.25 28.59
CA LYS A 267 -0.48 -33.86 28.72
C LYS A 267 0.31 -32.93 27.77
N ASN A 268 1.63 -33.10 27.75
CA ASN A 268 2.48 -32.31 26.84
C ASN A 268 2.18 -32.59 25.36
N GLU A 269 1.88 -33.86 25.00
CA GLU A 269 1.43 -34.25 23.67
C GLU A 269 0.12 -33.53 23.29
N ILE A 270 -0.87 -33.50 24.17
CA ILE A 270 -2.16 -32.83 23.98
C ILE A 270 -1.97 -31.32 23.83
N ASP A 271 -1.15 -30.70 24.67
CA ASP A 271 -0.88 -29.27 24.60
C ASP A 271 -0.21 -28.86 23.27
N ASN A 272 0.71 -29.68 22.77
CA ASN A 272 1.33 -29.43 21.47
C ASN A 272 0.33 -29.56 20.31
N LEU A 273 -0.55 -30.58 20.33
CA LEU A 273 -1.61 -30.76 19.35
C LEU A 273 -2.61 -29.59 19.36
N LEU A 274 -2.94 -29.08 20.54
CA LEU A 274 -3.80 -27.92 20.68
C LEU A 274 -3.18 -26.66 20.08
N ARG A 275 -1.90 -26.39 20.36
CA ARG A 275 -1.18 -25.24 19.78
C ARG A 275 -1.11 -25.30 18.26
N GLU A 276 -0.84 -26.49 17.71
CA GLU A 276 -0.80 -26.69 16.26
C GLU A 276 -2.19 -26.49 15.64
N ARG A 277 -3.24 -27.04 16.27
CA ARG A 277 -4.62 -26.83 15.84
C ARG A 277 -5.02 -25.36 15.86
N ASP A 278 -4.67 -24.63 16.93
CA ASP A 278 -5.02 -23.21 17.08
C ASP A 278 -4.33 -22.36 16.01
N LYS A 279 -3.09 -22.71 15.62
CA LYS A 279 -2.43 -22.10 14.46
C LYS A 279 -3.20 -22.33 13.14
N MET A 280 -3.71 -23.56 12.92
CA MET A 280 -4.50 -23.83 11.73
C MET A 280 -5.80 -23.01 11.71
N LEU A 281 -6.44 -22.85 12.86
CA LEU A 281 -7.64 -21.99 12.98
C LEU A 281 -7.32 -20.52 12.74
N GLU A 282 -6.18 -20.04 13.20
CA GLU A 282 -5.72 -18.66 12.95
C GLU A 282 -5.48 -18.43 11.45
N LEU A 283 -4.77 -19.33 10.75
CA LEU A 283 -4.56 -19.25 9.30
C LEU A 283 -5.88 -19.28 8.51
N ILE A 284 -6.81 -20.16 8.88
CA ILE A 284 -8.14 -20.19 8.26
C ILE A 284 -8.90 -18.86 8.48
N LYS A 285 -8.81 -18.32 9.69
CA LYS A 285 -9.42 -17.02 10.03
C LYS A 285 -8.80 -15.88 9.25
N GLU A 286 -7.48 -15.90 9.10
CA GLU A 286 -6.75 -14.90 8.31
C GLU A 286 -7.17 -14.90 6.85
N ILE A 287 -7.19 -16.07 6.18
CA ILE A 287 -7.67 -16.19 4.80
C ILE A 287 -9.11 -15.67 4.67
N ASN A 288 -10.00 -16.07 5.58
CA ASN A 288 -11.40 -15.69 5.54
C ASN A 288 -11.64 -14.19 5.77
N ALA A 289 -10.76 -13.53 6.54
CA ALA A 289 -10.88 -12.12 6.91
C ALA A 289 -10.22 -11.17 5.90
N ARG A 290 -9.44 -11.68 4.95
CA ARG A 290 -8.82 -10.85 3.91
C ARG A 290 -9.88 -10.04 3.16
N ASP A 291 -9.52 -8.83 2.81
CA ASP A 291 -10.33 -8.01 1.91
C ASP A 291 -10.29 -8.61 0.50
N LEU A 292 -11.45 -8.68 -0.16
CA LEU A 292 -11.53 -9.30 -1.48
C LEU A 292 -10.79 -8.50 -2.55
N LEU A 293 -10.94 -7.17 -2.56
CA LEU A 293 -10.31 -6.34 -3.58
C LEU A 293 -8.78 -6.38 -3.44
N ASN A 294 -8.27 -6.32 -2.21
CA ASN A 294 -6.83 -6.49 -1.97
C ASN A 294 -6.35 -7.86 -2.45
N THR A 295 -7.10 -8.91 -2.20
CA THR A 295 -6.78 -10.26 -2.68
C THR A 295 -6.73 -10.35 -4.21
N LEU A 296 -7.66 -9.70 -4.92
CA LEU A 296 -7.64 -9.65 -6.39
C LEU A 296 -6.48 -8.79 -6.92
N THR A 297 -6.10 -7.75 -6.18
CA THR A 297 -4.92 -6.93 -6.47
C THR A 297 -3.64 -7.74 -6.33
N ASP A 298 -3.48 -8.46 -5.22
CA ASP A 298 -2.32 -9.33 -4.96
C ASP A 298 -2.19 -10.44 -6.00
N ALA A 299 -3.32 -10.97 -6.48
CA ALA A 299 -3.37 -11.92 -7.58
C ALA A 299 -3.09 -11.27 -8.97
N GLY A 300 -2.88 -9.96 -9.03
CA GLY A 300 -2.61 -9.24 -10.27
C GLY A 300 -3.79 -9.15 -11.23
N LEU A 301 -5.02 -9.30 -10.75
CA LEU A 301 -6.24 -9.24 -11.55
C LEU A 301 -6.73 -7.81 -11.77
N ILE A 302 -6.63 -6.97 -10.73
CA ILE A 302 -6.99 -5.56 -10.79
C ILE A 302 -5.78 -4.67 -10.53
N PRO A 303 -5.78 -3.41 -10.99
CA PRO A 303 -4.72 -2.48 -10.68
C PRO A 303 -4.62 -2.21 -9.18
N ASN A 304 -3.39 -2.01 -8.70
CA ASN A 304 -3.19 -1.49 -7.36
C ASN A 304 -3.44 0.03 -7.37
N TYR A 305 -4.58 0.45 -6.88
CA TYR A 305 -4.92 1.86 -6.70
C TYR A 305 -4.50 2.39 -5.33
N ALA A 306 -3.99 1.53 -4.44
CA ALA A 306 -3.51 1.95 -3.15
C ALA A 306 -2.25 2.80 -3.31
N PHE A 307 -2.17 3.88 -2.55
CA PHE A 307 -0.90 4.55 -2.31
C PHE A 307 0.10 3.53 -1.76
N PRO A 308 1.41 3.74 -1.96
CA PRO A 308 2.43 2.73 -1.67
C PRO A 308 2.17 2.09 -0.31
N GLU A 309 1.91 0.80 -0.34
CA GLU A 309 1.76 0.00 0.87
C GLU A 309 3.05 0.12 1.69
N SER A 310 2.89 0.14 3.00
CA SER A 310 4.02 -0.04 3.90
C SER A 310 4.84 -1.23 3.41
N GLY A 311 6.13 -1.02 3.16
CA GLY A 311 7.01 -2.01 2.57
C GLY A 311 6.96 -3.36 3.28
N ILE A 312 7.46 -4.38 2.64
CA ILE A 312 7.51 -5.74 3.21
C ILE A 312 8.29 -5.68 4.52
N GLN A 313 7.62 -5.97 5.63
CA GLN A 313 8.26 -6.08 6.93
C GLN A 313 8.78 -7.51 7.12
N LEU A 314 10.09 -7.66 7.23
CA LEU A 314 10.72 -8.91 7.64
C LEU A 314 11.04 -8.84 9.12
N LYS A 315 10.34 -9.65 9.92
CA LYS A 315 10.64 -9.81 11.35
C LYS A 315 11.54 -11.00 11.54
N SER A 316 12.83 -10.75 11.80
CA SER A 316 13.79 -11.78 12.15
C SER A 316 13.81 -11.98 13.68
N VAL A 317 13.54 -13.19 14.13
CA VAL A 317 13.53 -13.53 15.55
C VAL A 317 14.60 -14.57 15.80
N LEU A 318 15.61 -14.20 16.58
CA LEU A 318 16.64 -15.13 17.06
C LEU A 318 16.18 -15.80 18.36
N TRP A 319 16.16 -17.11 18.34
CA TRP A 319 15.77 -17.94 19.47
C TRP A 319 16.98 -18.71 19.99
N ARG A 320 17.09 -18.79 21.30
CA ARG A 320 18.00 -19.77 21.93
C ARG A 320 17.22 -20.74 22.81
N LYS A 321 17.78 -21.92 22.99
CA LYS A 321 17.23 -22.89 23.93
C LYS A 321 17.34 -22.35 25.36
N ARG A 322 16.27 -22.42 26.12
CA ARG A 322 16.26 -22.00 27.52
C ARG A 322 17.20 -22.86 28.35
N GLY A 323 17.96 -22.23 29.24
CA GLY A 323 18.78 -22.94 30.25
C GLY A 323 17.88 -23.58 31.32
N VAL A 324 18.40 -24.61 32.00
CA VAL A 324 17.66 -25.39 33.01
C VAL A 324 17.20 -24.52 34.18
N ASP A 325 17.93 -23.47 34.51
CA ASP A 325 17.68 -22.59 35.66
C ASP A 325 16.98 -21.24 35.29
N GLU A 326 16.53 -21.08 34.05
CA GLU A 326 15.88 -19.82 33.63
C GLU A 326 14.37 -19.82 33.86
N PRO A 327 13.83 -18.79 34.55
CA PRO A 327 12.39 -18.70 34.83
C PRO A 327 11.56 -18.47 33.57
N GLY A 328 10.38 -19.10 33.49
CA GLY A 328 9.39 -18.92 32.43
C GLY A 328 8.94 -20.22 31.77
N GLN A 329 7.84 -20.17 31.03
CA GLN A 329 7.30 -21.34 30.30
C GLN A 329 7.80 -21.38 28.85
N GLY A 330 8.14 -22.57 28.35
CA GLY A 330 8.58 -22.85 26.96
C GLY A 330 10.06 -23.22 26.84
N ALA A 331 10.39 -23.99 25.76
CA ALA A 331 11.72 -24.54 25.53
C ALA A 331 12.72 -23.50 24.96
N TYR A 332 12.26 -22.35 24.48
CA TYR A 332 13.08 -21.33 23.84
C TYR A 332 12.82 -19.95 24.42
N VAL A 333 13.85 -19.10 24.34
CA VAL A 333 13.78 -17.68 24.73
C VAL A 333 14.17 -16.84 23.52
N THR A 334 13.44 -15.77 23.26
CA THR A 334 13.80 -14.80 22.22
C THR A 334 15.04 -14.02 22.66
N LEU A 335 16.08 -14.09 21.87
CA LEU A 335 17.36 -13.44 22.14
C LEU A 335 17.42 -12.04 21.57
N ALA A 336 16.89 -11.87 20.36
CA ALA A 336 16.76 -10.60 19.67
C ALA A 336 15.63 -10.66 18.66
N THR A 337 14.97 -9.53 18.46
CA THR A 337 14.02 -9.32 17.37
C THR A 337 14.53 -8.15 16.55
N GLN A 338 14.72 -8.35 15.24
CA GLN A 338 15.05 -7.29 14.29
C GLN A 338 13.93 -7.20 13.27
N GLU A 339 13.47 -6.00 13.06
CA GLU A 339 12.47 -5.68 12.03
C GLU A 339 13.16 -4.96 10.89
N TYR A 340 12.99 -5.45 9.69
CA TYR A 340 13.51 -4.85 8.46
C TYR A 340 12.32 -4.45 7.60
N GLU A 341 12.29 -3.18 7.20
CA GLU A 341 11.32 -2.69 6.24
C GLU A 341 12.02 -2.44 4.91
N ARG A 342 11.52 -3.05 3.86
CA ARG A 342 11.99 -2.81 2.50
C ARG A 342 10.88 -2.11 1.74
N PRO A 343 11.14 -0.95 1.11
CA PRO A 343 10.14 -0.31 0.25
C PRO A 343 9.69 -1.30 -0.82
N ALA A 344 8.39 -1.35 -1.06
CA ALA A 344 7.86 -2.06 -2.22
C ALA A 344 8.42 -1.40 -3.48
N GLN A 345 9.13 -2.17 -4.30
CA GLN A 345 9.63 -1.72 -5.61
C GLN A 345 8.55 -1.87 -6.64
#